data_bfbd0ae116a2e7038ae399cfa034d810
#
_entry.id   bfbd0ae116a2e7038ae399cfa034d810
#
_cell.length_a   1.000
_cell.length_b   1.000
_cell.length_c   1.000
_cell.angle_alpha   90.00
_cell.angle_beta   90.00
_cell.angle_gamma   90.00
#
_symmetry.space_group_name_H-M   'P 1'
#
loop_
_entity.id
_entity.type
_entity.pdbx_description
1 polymer ?
#
loop_
_entity_poly.entity_id
_entity_poly.type
_entity_poly.pdbx_seq_one_letter_code
_entity_poly.pdbx_strand_id
1 'polypeptide(L)'
;MICGVLIFFAVIFIWIVQNIGLPIKTQVEKGRIKVIDISSYNGTVNWKKVKDHNVNHAMIKIGSGMNEKRAGRKDSKFDTNFRNAGYASIHRGVYYYSYAKTTSDAKKEARHCLKLLKEQGIDPTDLDLPVAFDIEEEAVFQTGRRNVTAVTTTFCDEIKKAGFEPMVYSGASALRNYFEYSKIREYKIWVAHYTKASAPAIPFSYDMWQYT
;
A
#
# COMPACT_ATOMS: atom_id res chain seq x y z
N MET A 1 20.46 -21.33 1.21
CA MET A 1 20.77 -20.37 2.29
C MET A 1 20.98 -19.01 1.66
N ILE A 2 19.99 -18.18 1.56
CA ILE A 2 20.00 -16.72 1.43
C ILE A 2 18.49 -16.33 1.49
N CYS A 3 18.02 -16.17 2.69
CA CYS A 3 16.68 -15.65 2.97
C CYS A 3 16.87 -14.69 4.14
N GLY A 4 17.23 -13.45 3.86
CA GLY A 4 17.56 -12.57 4.97
C GLY A 4 17.81 -11.10 4.68
N VAL A 5 17.31 -10.52 3.58
CA VAL A 5 17.70 -9.14 3.25
C VAL A 5 16.52 -8.16 3.12
N LEU A 6 15.27 -8.60 3.12
CA LEU A 6 14.12 -7.70 2.89
C LEU A 6 13.42 -7.16 4.15
N ILE A 7 13.89 -7.49 5.35
CA ILE A 7 13.22 -7.06 6.60
C ILE A 7 13.80 -5.76 7.19
N PHE A 8 14.94 -5.26 6.67
CA PHE A 8 15.70 -4.21 7.36
C PHE A 8 15.30 -2.75 7.03
N PHE A 9 14.52 -2.48 6.01
CA PHE A 9 14.38 -1.10 5.52
C PHE A 9 13.23 -0.29 6.12
N ALA A 10 12.16 -0.89 6.57
CA ALA A 10 11.07 -0.16 7.26
C ALA A 10 11.48 0.35 8.66
N VAL A 11 12.41 -0.35 9.32
CA VAL A 11 12.91 0.02 10.66
C VAL A 11 13.86 1.22 10.60
N ILE A 12 14.59 1.41 9.51
CA ILE A 12 15.61 2.46 9.38
C ILE A 12 15.01 3.86 9.33
N PHE A 13 13.83 4.04 8.74
CA PHE A 13 13.23 5.37 8.62
C PHE A 13 12.77 5.94 9.98
N ILE A 14 12.22 5.10 10.84
CA ILE A 14 11.85 5.51 12.21
C ILE A 14 13.11 5.78 13.05
N TRP A 15 14.17 5.02 12.83
CA TRP A 15 15.44 5.16 13.55
C TRP A 15 16.19 6.45 13.16
N ILE A 16 16.17 6.83 11.89
CA ILE A 16 16.79 8.08 11.39
C ILE A 16 16.09 9.31 11.97
N VAL A 17 14.77 9.28 12.14
CA VAL A 17 14.01 10.38 12.74
C VAL A 17 14.29 10.53 14.25
N GLN A 18 14.74 9.45 14.91
CA GLN A 18 15.04 9.50 16.35
C GLN A 18 16.47 9.91 16.70
N ASN A 19 17.45 9.71 15.82
CA ASN A 19 18.88 9.79 16.18
C ASN A 19 19.76 10.75 15.40
N ILE A 20 19.29 11.39 14.32
CA ILE A 20 20.09 12.36 13.56
C ILE A 20 19.40 13.71 13.59
N GLY A 21 19.87 14.59 14.50
CA GLY A 21 19.47 16.01 14.58
C GLY A 21 20.01 16.87 13.43
N LEU A 22 19.92 16.42 12.20
CA LEU A 22 20.22 17.21 11.02
C LEU A 22 18.96 17.92 10.53
N PRO A 23 19.01 19.22 10.21
CA PRO A 23 17.90 19.90 9.59
C PRO A 23 17.70 19.30 8.20
N ILE A 24 16.73 18.41 8.07
CA ILE A 24 16.24 17.99 6.75
C ILE A 24 15.64 19.26 6.13
N LYS A 25 16.36 19.89 5.22
CA LYS A 25 15.78 20.87 4.30
C LYS A 25 14.75 20.14 3.45
N THR A 26 13.55 20.05 3.96
CA THR A 26 12.40 19.62 3.19
C THR A 26 12.05 20.75 2.23
N GLN A 27 12.67 20.77 1.06
CA GLN A 27 12.03 21.39 -0.08
C GLN A 27 10.83 20.52 -0.41
N VAL A 28 9.68 20.85 0.17
CA VAL A 28 8.40 20.38 -0.34
C VAL A 28 8.26 21.00 -1.71
N GLU A 29 8.53 20.26 -2.76
CA GLU A 29 8.22 20.68 -4.12
C GLU A 29 6.72 21.02 -4.15
N LYS A 30 6.41 22.22 -4.64
CA LYS A 30 5.07 22.79 -4.66
C LYS A 30 4.10 21.80 -5.31
N GLY A 31 3.16 21.24 -4.52
CA GLY A 31 2.15 20.30 -5.00
C GLY A 31 2.34 18.82 -4.63
N ARG A 32 3.42 18.40 -3.95
CA ARG A 32 3.60 17.03 -3.47
C ARG A 32 3.17 16.88 -2.02
N ILE A 33 2.46 15.80 -1.73
CA ILE A 33 1.96 15.44 -0.39
C ILE A 33 2.80 14.29 0.15
N LYS A 34 3.20 14.38 1.43
CA LYS A 34 3.89 13.28 2.12
C LYS A 34 2.87 12.29 2.66
N VAL A 35 3.06 11.03 2.33
CA VAL A 35 2.28 9.90 2.81
C VAL A 35 3.21 8.91 3.49
N ILE A 36 2.84 8.37 4.65
CA ILE A 36 3.54 7.24 5.25
C ILE A 36 2.73 5.96 5.04
N ASP A 37 3.39 4.83 4.92
CA ASP A 37 2.75 3.52 4.98
C ASP A 37 3.03 2.85 6.33
N ILE A 38 1.99 2.23 6.89
CA ILE A 38 1.99 1.72 8.27
C ILE A 38 1.37 0.33 8.31
N SER A 39 2.02 -0.56 9.05
CA SER A 39 1.51 -1.89 9.38
C SER A 39 1.86 -2.28 10.82
N SER A 40 1.51 -3.47 11.24
CA SER A 40 1.93 -4.05 12.52
C SER A 40 3.45 -4.14 12.69
N TYR A 41 4.20 -4.18 11.59
CA TYR A 41 5.68 -4.19 11.63
C TYR A 41 6.29 -2.89 12.16
N ASN A 42 5.56 -1.77 12.08
CA ASN A 42 6.02 -0.48 12.61
C ASN A 42 5.79 -0.34 14.14
N GLY A 43 5.19 -1.35 14.77
CA GLY A 43 4.92 -1.33 16.22
C GLY A 43 3.88 -0.27 16.62
N THR A 44 4.18 0.49 17.66
CA THR A 44 3.31 1.57 18.14
C THR A 44 3.70 2.89 17.50
N VAL A 45 2.80 3.47 16.72
CA VAL A 45 3.02 4.73 16.02
C VAL A 45 2.66 5.91 16.90
N ASN A 46 3.56 6.87 17.02
CA ASN A 46 3.29 8.16 17.65
C ASN A 46 2.72 9.14 16.62
N TRP A 47 1.41 9.13 16.44
CA TRP A 47 0.72 9.94 15.43
C TRP A 47 0.89 11.45 15.63
N LYS A 48 1.06 11.90 16.88
CA LYS A 48 1.39 13.30 17.15
C LYS A 48 2.74 13.67 16.52
N LYS A 49 3.77 12.86 16.72
CA LYS A 49 5.07 13.09 16.08
C LYS A 49 4.99 13.04 14.56
N VAL A 50 4.20 12.13 13.99
CA VAL A 50 3.94 12.07 12.54
C VAL A 50 3.41 13.42 12.05
N LYS A 51 2.39 13.95 12.71
CA LYS A 51 1.80 15.26 12.39
C LYS A 51 2.79 16.41 12.54
N ASP A 52 3.57 16.41 13.63
CA ASP A 52 4.58 17.43 13.91
C ASP A 52 5.68 17.50 12.83
N HIS A 53 5.86 16.42 12.05
CA HIS A 53 6.76 16.37 10.89
C HIS A 53 6.08 16.71 9.55
N ASN A 54 4.90 17.33 9.58
CA ASN A 54 4.11 17.70 8.40
C ASN A 54 3.72 16.51 7.52
N VAL A 55 3.51 15.34 8.13
CA VAL A 55 2.92 14.20 7.46
C VAL A 55 1.46 14.11 7.86
N ASN A 56 0.57 14.34 6.89
CA ASN A 56 -0.86 14.41 7.12
C ASN A 56 -1.64 13.27 6.46
N HIS A 57 -0.95 12.31 5.85
CA HIS A 57 -1.58 11.22 5.10
C HIS A 57 -0.89 9.89 5.43
N ALA A 58 -1.67 8.83 5.50
CA ALA A 58 -1.17 7.48 5.78
C ALA A 58 -1.93 6.42 4.98
N MET A 59 -1.18 5.47 4.40
CA MET A 59 -1.70 4.19 3.92
C MET A 59 -1.51 3.15 5.02
N ILE A 60 -2.57 2.51 5.49
CA ILE A 60 -2.55 1.63 6.65
C ILE A 60 -2.90 0.21 6.22
N LYS A 61 -2.04 -0.77 6.54
CA LYS A 61 -2.31 -2.17 6.23
C LYS A 61 -3.58 -2.64 6.92
N ILE A 62 -4.59 -3.03 6.14
CA ILE A 62 -5.82 -3.59 6.69
C ILE A 62 -5.70 -5.10 6.88
N GLY A 63 -4.99 -5.79 6.00
CA GLY A 63 -4.87 -7.22 6.06
C GLY A 63 -4.03 -7.82 4.95
N SER A 64 -4.05 -9.12 4.85
CA SER A 64 -3.34 -9.88 3.83
C SER A 64 -4.11 -11.13 3.41
N GLY A 65 -3.73 -11.62 2.27
CA GLY A 65 -4.34 -12.58 1.39
C GLY A 65 -4.91 -13.85 1.95
N MET A 66 -5.94 -14.25 1.23
CA MET A 66 -6.54 -15.60 1.30
C MET A 66 -6.16 -16.36 0.05
N ASN A 67 -5.48 -17.48 0.21
CA ASN A 67 -5.33 -18.47 -0.82
C ASN A 67 -5.62 -19.88 -0.25
N GLU A 68 -5.57 -20.91 -1.06
CA GLU A 68 -5.85 -22.30 -0.62
C GLU A 68 -5.01 -22.76 0.59
N LYS A 69 -3.84 -22.15 0.82
CA LYS A 69 -2.91 -22.48 1.89
C LYS A 69 -2.89 -21.46 3.05
N ARG A 70 -3.58 -20.33 2.89
CA ARG A 70 -3.60 -19.25 3.87
C ARG A 70 -5.01 -18.72 4.08
N ALA A 71 -5.46 -18.72 5.32
CA ALA A 71 -6.59 -17.89 5.70
C ALA A 71 -6.18 -16.42 5.66
N GLY A 72 -7.06 -15.56 5.18
CA GLY A 72 -6.86 -14.12 5.24
C GLY A 72 -6.68 -13.65 6.67
N ARG A 73 -5.80 -12.67 6.86
CA ARG A 73 -5.51 -12.11 8.19
C ARG A 73 -5.72 -10.61 8.18
N LYS A 74 -6.42 -10.11 9.17
CA LYS A 74 -6.40 -8.70 9.51
C LYS A 74 -5.00 -8.34 10.07
N ASP A 75 -4.48 -7.17 9.74
CA ASP A 75 -3.27 -6.66 10.39
C ASP A 75 -3.56 -6.42 11.89
N SER A 76 -2.71 -6.94 12.76
CA SER A 76 -2.95 -6.94 14.21
C SER A 76 -2.98 -5.53 14.85
N LYS A 77 -2.48 -4.52 14.16
CA LYS A 77 -2.46 -3.12 14.59
C LYS A 77 -3.44 -2.24 13.80
N PHE A 78 -4.16 -2.80 12.84
CA PHE A 78 -5.04 -2.02 11.97
C PHE A 78 -6.01 -1.13 12.75
N ASP A 79 -6.80 -1.72 13.64
CA ASP A 79 -7.85 -1.00 14.39
C ASP A 79 -7.26 0.16 15.20
N THR A 80 -6.12 -0.09 15.84
CA THR A 80 -5.43 0.91 16.65
C THR A 80 -4.83 2.01 15.78
N ASN A 81 -4.14 1.63 14.69
CA ASN A 81 -3.51 2.58 13.79
C ASN A 81 -4.54 3.43 13.07
N PHE A 82 -5.59 2.82 12.53
CA PHE A 82 -6.64 3.53 11.79
C PHE A 82 -7.38 4.54 12.67
N ARG A 83 -7.79 4.11 13.87
CA ARG A 83 -8.47 4.99 14.84
C ARG A 83 -7.58 6.13 15.30
N ASN A 84 -6.34 5.83 15.70
CA ASN A 84 -5.43 6.84 16.26
C ASN A 84 -4.92 7.82 15.19
N ALA A 85 -4.75 7.39 13.94
CA ALA A 85 -4.51 8.27 12.80
C ALA A 85 -5.67 9.29 12.65
N GLY A 86 -6.92 8.80 12.72
CA GLY A 86 -8.10 9.67 12.69
C GLY A 86 -8.13 10.70 13.82
N TYR A 87 -7.85 10.29 15.05
CA TYR A 87 -7.77 11.22 16.20
C TYR A 87 -6.67 12.27 16.02
N ALA A 88 -5.61 11.96 15.32
CA ALA A 88 -4.56 12.91 14.95
C ALA A 88 -4.88 13.74 13.69
N SER A 89 -6.08 13.62 13.12
CA SER A 89 -6.49 14.26 11.87
C SER A 89 -5.52 13.95 10.71
N ILE A 90 -5.11 12.70 10.60
CA ILE A 90 -4.38 12.15 9.47
C ILE A 90 -5.37 11.61 8.46
N HIS A 91 -5.27 12.02 7.21
CA HIS A 91 -6.00 11.46 6.08
C HIS A 91 -5.59 10.02 5.83
N ARG A 92 -6.56 9.13 5.65
CA ARG A 92 -6.32 7.69 5.68
C ARG A 92 -6.73 7.00 4.39
N GLY A 93 -5.90 6.06 3.95
CA GLY A 93 -6.25 5.01 3.02
C GLY A 93 -5.81 3.67 3.59
N VAL A 94 -6.11 2.61 2.88
CA VAL A 94 -5.74 1.26 3.32
C VAL A 94 -5.04 0.49 2.22
N TYR A 95 -4.22 -0.50 2.59
CA TYR A 95 -3.67 -1.45 1.64
C TYR A 95 -3.84 -2.90 2.11
N TYR A 96 -4.02 -3.78 1.12
CA TYR A 96 -4.23 -5.20 1.32
C TYR A 96 -3.14 -5.99 0.61
N TYR A 97 -2.31 -6.71 1.35
CA TYR A 97 -1.20 -7.49 0.83
C TYR A 97 -1.69 -8.79 0.19
N SER A 98 -1.40 -9.00 -1.08
CA SER A 98 -1.95 -10.09 -1.87
C SER A 98 -1.03 -11.31 -1.98
N TYR A 99 -1.65 -12.48 -1.97
CA TYR A 99 -1.05 -13.76 -2.38
C TYR A 99 -1.83 -14.42 -3.52
N ALA A 100 -2.78 -13.71 -4.13
CA ALA A 100 -3.66 -14.23 -5.15
C ALA A 100 -2.90 -14.63 -6.42
N LYS A 101 -3.03 -15.90 -6.82
CA LYS A 101 -2.46 -16.43 -8.08
C LYS A 101 -3.50 -16.60 -9.16
N THR A 102 -4.77 -16.52 -8.83
CA THR A 102 -5.89 -16.66 -9.75
C THR A 102 -6.91 -15.54 -9.54
N THR A 103 -7.74 -15.27 -10.52
CA THR A 103 -8.85 -14.33 -10.39
C THR A 103 -9.86 -14.78 -9.31
N SER A 104 -10.01 -16.09 -9.08
CA SER A 104 -10.82 -16.62 -7.97
C SER A 104 -10.23 -16.20 -6.61
N ASP A 105 -8.91 -16.30 -6.45
CA ASP A 105 -8.24 -15.87 -5.21
C ASP A 105 -8.37 -14.36 -5.03
N ALA A 106 -8.17 -13.58 -6.10
CA ALA A 106 -8.34 -12.12 -6.05
C ALA A 106 -9.74 -11.71 -5.60
N LYS A 107 -10.79 -12.40 -6.07
CA LYS A 107 -12.16 -12.18 -5.58
C LYS A 107 -12.33 -12.50 -4.10
N LYS A 108 -11.72 -13.59 -3.62
CA LYS A 108 -11.75 -13.95 -2.19
C LYS A 108 -11.03 -12.87 -1.36
N GLU A 109 -9.88 -12.40 -1.82
CA GLU A 109 -9.11 -11.35 -1.17
C GLU A 109 -9.86 -10.02 -1.13
N ALA A 110 -10.48 -9.61 -2.24
CA ALA A 110 -11.31 -8.41 -2.29
C ALA A 110 -12.49 -8.49 -1.31
N ARG A 111 -13.21 -9.61 -1.29
CA ARG A 111 -14.30 -9.84 -0.31
C ARG A 111 -13.81 -9.80 1.13
N HIS A 112 -12.63 -10.36 1.40
CA HIS A 112 -12.03 -10.30 2.74
C HIS A 112 -11.65 -8.86 3.11
N CYS A 113 -11.04 -8.12 2.21
CA CYS A 113 -10.74 -6.70 2.41
C CYS A 113 -12.01 -5.90 2.72
N LEU A 114 -13.06 -6.04 1.91
CA LEU A 114 -14.36 -5.38 2.11
C LEU A 114 -15.04 -5.80 3.42
N LYS A 115 -14.92 -7.08 3.79
CA LYS A 115 -15.42 -7.57 5.08
C LYS A 115 -14.71 -6.87 6.25
N LEU A 116 -13.37 -6.74 6.19
CA LEU A 116 -12.59 -6.07 7.23
C LEU A 116 -12.95 -4.58 7.33
N LEU A 117 -13.15 -3.89 6.21
CA LEU A 117 -13.63 -2.49 6.19
C LEU A 117 -15.00 -2.39 6.89
N LYS A 118 -15.95 -3.23 6.50
CA LYS A 118 -17.30 -3.26 7.06
C LYS A 118 -17.29 -3.56 8.57
N GLU A 119 -16.47 -4.51 9.03
CA GLU A 119 -16.33 -4.86 10.45
C GLU A 119 -15.82 -3.69 11.30
N GLN A 120 -15.11 -2.73 10.68
CA GLN A 120 -14.64 -1.51 11.33
C GLN A 120 -15.59 -0.33 11.12
N GLY A 121 -16.72 -0.51 10.47
CA GLY A 121 -17.66 0.56 10.14
C GLY A 121 -17.06 1.60 9.19
N ILE A 122 -16.15 1.17 8.30
CA ILE A 122 -15.50 2.07 7.34
C ILE A 122 -16.27 2.00 6.03
N ASP A 123 -16.90 3.10 5.68
CA ASP A 123 -17.56 3.32 4.41
C ASP A 123 -16.65 4.06 3.39
N PRO A 124 -16.98 4.09 2.10
CA PRO A 124 -16.16 4.79 1.10
C PRO A 124 -15.86 6.25 1.42
N THR A 125 -16.75 6.94 2.10
CA THR A 125 -16.58 8.35 2.51
C THR A 125 -15.66 8.54 3.72
N ASP A 126 -15.29 7.48 4.41
CA ASP A 126 -14.38 7.51 5.55
C ASP A 126 -12.90 7.42 5.14
N LEU A 127 -12.63 7.13 3.86
CA LEU A 127 -11.29 7.07 3.31
C LEU A 127 -11.00 8.31 2.46
N ASP A 128 -9.95 9.01 2.81
CA ASP A 128 -9.41 10.15 2.03
C ASP A 128 -8.48 9.69 0.91
N LEU A 129 -7.93 8.49 1.05
CA LEU A 129 -7.00 7.84 0.12
C LEU A 129 -7.56 6.48 -0.32
N PRO A 130 -7.09 5.93 -1.44
CA PRO A 130 -7.62 4.69 -2.01
C PRO A 130 -7.46 3.45 -1.14
N VAL A 131 -8.13 2.36 -1.59
CA VAL A 131 -7.85 0.98 -1.18
C VAL A 131 -6.82 0.39 -2.14
N ALA A 132 -5.59 0.18 -1.68
CA ALA A 132 -4.50 -0.31 -2.51
C ALA A 132 -4.42 -1.84 -2.48
N PHE A 133 -4.31 -2.43 -3.67
CA PHE A 133 -3.94 -3.83 -3.87
C PHE A 133 -2.43 -3.94 -3.94
N ASP A 134 -1.83 -4.48 -2.89
CA ASP A 134 -0.39 -4.61 -2.73
C ASP A 134 0.06 -5.98 -3.26
N ILE A 135 0.65 -5.98 -4.46
CA ILE A 135 1.06 -7.18 -5.19
C ILE A 135 2.57 -7.16 -5.44
N GLU A 136 3.28 -7.99 -4.65
CA GLU A 136 4.75 -8.04 -4.60
C GLU A 136 5.32 -9.47 -4.61
N GLU A 137 4.46 -10.49 -4.46
CA GLU A 137 4.91 -11.87 -4.35
C GLU A 137 5.50 -12.39 -5.67
N GLU A 138 6.77 -12.82 -5.64
CA GLU A 138 7.44 -13.42 -6.79
C GLU A 138 6.65 -14.59 -7.37
N ALA A 139 6.07 -15.43 -6.49
CA ALA A 139 5.25 -16.56 -6.90
C ALA A 139 3.95 -16.17 -7.62
N VAL A 140 3.50 -14.92 -7.48
CA VAL A 140 2.40 -14.35 -8.27
C VAL A 140 2.93 -13.90 -9.61
N PHE A 141 4.07 -13.22 -9.67
CA PHE A 141 4.68 -12.75 -10.92
C PHE A 141 5.05 -13.90 -11.87
N GLN A 142 5.47 -15.05 -11.32
CA GLN A 142 5.75 -16.28 -12.09
C GLN A 142 4.52 -16.85 -12.81
N THR A 143 3.30 -16.42 -12.48
CA THR A 143 2.08 -16.81 -13.22
C THR A 143 1.95 -16.11 -14.57
N GLY A 144 2.81 -15.14 -14.84
CA GLY A 144 2.90 -14.42 -16.10
C GLY A 144 2.04 -13.15 -16.18
N ARG A 145 2.46 -12.24 -17.04
CA ARG A 145 1.94 -10.87 -17.17
C ARG A 145 0.42 -10.80 -17.34
N ARG A 146 -0.14 -11.65 -18.20
CA ARG A 146 -1.58 -11.66 -18.46
C ARG A 146 -2.37 -12.03 -17.22
N ASN A 147 -1.90 -13.04 -16.48
CA ASN A 147 -2.59 -13.48 -15.27
C ASN A 147 -2.43 -12.49 -14.12
N VAL A 148 -1.23 -11.94 -13.90
CA VAL A 148 -0.99 -10.89 -12.90
C VAL A 148 -1.93 -9.70 -13.14
N THR A 149 -2.05 -9.27 -14.39
CA THR A 149 -2.99 -8.19 -14.77
C THR A 149 -4.43 -8.57 -14.46
N ALA A 150 -4.86 -9.79 -14.83
CA ALA A 150 -6.24 -10.25 -14.59
C ALA A 150 -6.56 -10.37 -13.09
N VAL A 151 -5.63 -10.86 -12.29
CA VAL A 151 -5.73 -10.91 -10.81
C VAL A 151 -5.92 -9.50 -10.26
N THR A 152 -5.07 -8.57 -10.70
CA THR A 152 -5.10 -7.17 -10.23
C THR A 152 -6.41 -6.46 -10.59
N THR A 153 -6.82 -6.53 -11.86
CA THR A 153 -8.08 -5.90 -12.29
C THR A 153 -9.28 -6.53 -11.59
N THR A 154 -9.26 -7.84 -11.34
CA THR A 154 -10.33 -8.51 -10.60
C THR A 154 -10.50 -7.97 -9.18
N PHE A 155 -9.41 -7.78 -8.43
CA PHE A 155 -9.48 -7.19 -7.10
C PHE A 155 -9.98 -5.75 -7.17
N CYS A 156 -9.35 -4.93 -8.02
CA CYS A 156 -9.68 -3.51 -8.14
C CYS A 156 -11.14 -3.27 -8.56
N ASP A 157 -11.67 -4.09 -9.46
CA ASP A 157 -13.07 -4.01 -9.88
C ASP A 157 -14.05 -4.33 -8.74
N GLU A 158 -13.76 -5.31 -7.90
CA GLU A 158 -14.60 -5.64 -6.74
C GLU A 158 -14.58 -4.49 -5.70
N ILE A 159 -13.42 -3.85 -5.48
CA ILE A 159 -13.28 -2.67 -4.63
C ILE A 159 -14.07 -1.49 -5.21
N LYS A 160 -13.95 -1.24 -6.52
CA LYS A 160 -14.67 -0.17 -7.23
C LYS A 160 -16.19 -0.38 -7.19
N LYS A 161 -16.68 -1.60 -7.39
CA LYS A 161 -18.10 -1.95 -7.28
C LYS A 161 -18.68 -1.68 -5.88
N ALA A 162 -17.86 -1.78 -4.84
CA ALA A 162 -18.24 -1.46 -3.47
C ALA A 162 -18.19 0.04 -3.16
N GLY A 163 -17.84 0.89 -4.13
CA GLY A 163 -17.81 2.35 -4.02
C GLY A 163 -16.48 2.93 -3.54
N PHE A 164 -15.48 2.09 -3.27
CA PHE A 164 -14.14 2.56 -2.90
C PHE A 164 -13.29 2.87 -4.13
N GLU A 165 -12.32 3.80 -3.99
CA GLU A 165 -11.33 4.08 -5.02
C GLU A 165 -10.23 2.99 -4.99
N PRO A 166 -10.01 2.22 -6.07
CA PRO A 166 -8.95 1.23 -6.12
C PRO A 166 -7.60 1.84 -6.50
N MET A 167 -6.53 1.27 -5.95
CA MET A 167 -5.15 1.60 -6.29
C MET A 167 -4.34 0.32 -6.47
N VAL A 168 -3.39 0.32 -7.39
CA VAL A 168 -2.44 -0.77 -7.60
C VAL A 168 -1.09 -0.35 -7.01
N TYR A 169 -0.57 -1.14 -6.04
CA TYR A 169 0.80 -0.96 -5.55
C TYR A 169 1.67 -2.12 -6.00
N SER A 170 2.84 -1.78 -6.53
CA SER A 170 3.91 -2.73 -6.82
C SER A 170 5.23 -2.02 -7.07
N GLY A 171 6.33 -2.80 -7.12
CA GLY A 171 7.64 -2.30 -7.49
C GLY A 171 7.73 -1.81 -8.94
N ALA A 172 8.57 -0.80 -9.20
CA ALA A 172 8.75 -0.23 -10.55
C ALA A 172 9.13 -1.27 -11.62
N SER A 173 9.98 -2.23 -11.26
CA SER A 173 10.35 -3.33 -12.17
C SER A 173 9.15 -4.24 -12.45
N ALA A 174 8.38 -4.58 -11.43
CA ALA A 174 7.19 -5.42 -11.58
C ALA A 174 6.13 -4.72 -12.45
N LEU A 175 5.85 -3.46 -12.20
CA LEU A 175 4.89 -2.67 -12.99
C LEU A 175 5.24 -2.65 -14.48
N ARG A 176 6.53 -2.56 -14.85
CA ARG A 176 6.97 -2.60 -16.25
C ARG A 176 6.84 -3.98 -16.87
N ASN A 177 7.17 -5.03 -16.13
CA ASN A 177 7.40 -6.35 -16.69
C ASN A 177 6.18 -7.27 -16.58
N TYR A 178 5.38 -7.13 -15.53
CA TYR A 178 4.31 -8.08 -15.20
C TYR A 178 2.90 -7.49 -15.29
N PHE A 179 2.75 -6.23 -15.73
CA PHE A 179 1.42 -5.63 -15.88
C PHE A 179 1.18 -5.15 -17.33
N GLU A 180 -0.03 -5.36 -17.81
CA GLU A 180 -0.55 -4.72 -19.04
C GLU A 180 -1.09 -3.34 -18.67
N TYR A 181 -0.26 -2.30 -18.78
CA TYR A 181 -0.61 -0.95 -18.34
C TYR A 181 -1.94 -0.45 -18.89
N SER A 182 -2.24 -0.74 -20.16
CA SER A 182 -3.51 -0.36 -20.79
C SER A 182 -4.76 -0.81 -20.02
N LYS A 183 -4.65 -1.87 -19.21
CA LYS A 183 -5.74 -2.44 -18.43
C LYS A 183 -5.78 -1.98 -16.98
N ILE A 184 -4.64 -1.49 -16.45
CA ILE A 184 -4.58 -1.00 -15.06
C ILE A 184 -4.58 0.52 -14.96
N ARG A 185 -4.43 1.25 -16.07
CA ARG A 185 -4.33 2.73 -16.11
C ARG A 185 -5.58 3.48 -15.64
N GLU A 186 -6.69 2.79 -15.50
CA GLU A 186 -7.92 3.36 -14.95
C GLU A 186 -7.93 3.40 -13.42
N TYR A 187 -7.03 2.68 -12.77
CA TYR A 187 -6.85 2.70 -11.33
C TYR A 187 -5.70 3.64 -10.96
N LYS A 188 -5.71 4.11 -9.72
CA LYS A 188 -4.56 4.82 -9.17
C LYS A 188 -3.34 3.92 -9.11
N ILE A 189 -2.15 4.46 -9.32
CA ILE A 189 -0.88 3.71 -9.29
C ILE A 189 0.01 4.23 -8.17
N TRP A 190 0.39 3.33 -7.27
CA TRP A 190 1.39 3.56 -6.25
C TRP A 190 2.64 2.72 -6.57
N VAL A 191 3.71 3.38 -6.96
CA VAL A 191 4.95 2.72 -7.38
C VAL A 191 5.98 2.72 -6.24
N ALA A 192 6.56 1.55 -5.97
CA ALA A 192 7.74 1.45 -5.12
C ALA A 192 9.02 1.47 -5.98
N HIS A 193 9.89 2.43 -5.71
CA HIS A 193 11.21 2.52 -6.34
C HIS A 193 12.19 3.29 -5.46
N TYR A 194 13.04 2.56 -4.77
CA TYR A 194 14.08 3.11 -3.89
C TYR A 194 15.28 3.53 -4.73
N THR A 195 15.34 4.82 -5.09
CA THR A 195 16.35 5.38 -5.99
C THR A 195 16.70 6.80 -5.60
N LYS A 196 17.92 7.25 -5.98
CA LYS A 196 18.34 8.64 -5.87
C LYS A 196 17.86 9.52 -7.03
N ALA A 197 17.22 8.94 -8.03
CA ALA A 197 16.61 9.71 -9.13
C ALA A 197 15.44 10.56 -8.62
N SER A 198 15.10 11.59 -9.37
CA SER A 198 13.99 12.50 -9.04
C SER A 198 12.60 11.95 -9.34
N ALA A 199 12.53 10.77 -9.99
CA ALA A 199 11.29 10.08 -10.33
C ALA A 199 11.51 8.56 -10.40
N PRO A 200 10.45 7.76 -10.22
CA PRO A 200 10.53 6.32 -10.40
C PRO A 200 10.73 5.95 -11.88
N ALA A 201 11.48 4.87 -12.12
CA ALA A 201 11.80 4.40 -13.48
C ALA A 201 10.63 3.60 -14.07
N ILE A 202 9.51 4.25 -14.34
CA ILE A 202 8.36 3.68 -15.07
C ILE A 202 7.98 4.60 -16.23
N PRO A 203 7.50 4.06 -17.38
CA PRO A 203 7.21 4.85 -18.58
C PRO A 203 5.77 5.39 -18.63
N PHE A 204 5.05 5.42 -17.52
CA PHE A 204 3.65 5.84 -17.46
C PHE A 204 3.35 6.63 -16.18
N SER A 205 2.18 7.25 -16.11
CA SER A 205 1.75 8.06 -14.98
C SER A 205 1.56 7.24 -13.71
N TYR A 206 1.84 7.86 -12.57
CA TYR A 206 1.61 7.33 -11.24
C TYR A 206 1.02 8.42 -10.34
N ASP A 207 0.33 8.00 -9.28
CA ASP A 207 -0.31 8.89 -8.31
C ASP A 207 0.48 8.99 -7.01
N MET A 208 1.17 7.91 -6.63
CA MET A 208 1.98 7.84 -5.41
C MET A 208 3.30 7.14 -5.67
N TRP A 209 4.36 7.62 -5.01
CA TRP A 209 5.70 7.04 -5.09
C TRP A 209 6.26 6.75 -3.71
N GLN A 210 6.53 5.48 -3.44
CA GLN A 210 7.29 5.05 -2.27
C GLN A 210 8.79 5.05 -2.62
N TYR A 211 9.52 5.98 -2.07
CA TYR A 211 10.93 6.25 -2.42
C TYR A 211 11.92 5.88 -1.31
N THR A 212 11.42 5.49 -0.13
CA THR A 212 12.20 5.12 1.06
C THR A 212 11.43 4.15 1.93
#